data_585d75c2cc0f7d395bbf707d4c286e19
#
_entry.id   585d75c2cc0f7d395bbf707d4c286e19
#
_cell.length_a   1.000
_cell.length_b   1.000
_cell.length_c   1.000
_cell.angle_alpha   90.00
_cell.angle_beta   90.00
_cell.angle_gamma   90.00
#
_symmetry.space_group_name_H-M   'P 1'
#
loop_
_entity.id
_entity.type
_entity.pdbx_description
1 polymer ?
#
loop_
_entity_poly.entity_id
_entity_poly.type
_entity_poly.pdbx_seq_one_letter_code
_entity_poly.pdbx_strand_id
1 'polypeptide(L)'
;KCSRVAQLEQILPVLSMLLFFSGNRKDDYMEATPYLIGQLLKASDELHALYCKVVRNNQIPPQLVGSALFVAASETPGRTLSQLSVRMAPYLSWAKQYRTKNEDSSGLAGWYLKVFEQIANKLATAYAVPMRWSDAQKAQLFIGYLASFPKQEKQDESNAE
;
A
#
# COMPACT_ATOMS: atom_id res chain seq x y z
N LYS A 1 0.12 -26.41 15.95
CA LYS A 1 1.02 -25.98 14.83
C LYS A 1 0.13 -25.58 13.66
N CYS A 2 -0.37 -24.35 13.65
CA CYS A 2 -1.13 -23.79 12.53
C CYS A 2 -0.15 -23.39 11.44
N SER A 3 -0.32 -23.95 10.27
CA SER A 3 0.55 -23.83 9.13
C SER A 3 0.66 -22.37 8.64
N ARG A 4 1.83 -21.77 8.75
CA ARG A 4 2.18 -20.47 8.16
C ARG A 4 2.04 -20.42 6.63
N VAL A 5 1.93 -21.58 5.99
CA VAL A 5 1.84 -21.72 4.54
C VAL A 5 0.45 -21.34 4.01
N ALA A 6 -0.62 -21.70 4.71
CA ALA A 6 -1.98 -21.40 4.28
C ALA A 6 -2.35 -19.89 4.34
N GLN A 7 -1.60 -19.08 5.10
CA GLN A 7 -1.84 -17.63 5.18
C GLN A 7 -1.19 -16.84 4.04
N LEU A 8 -0.13 -17.37 3.44
CA LEU A 8 0.52 -16.76 2.29
C LEU A 8 -0.31 -16.91 1.00
N GLU A 9 -1.06 -17.99 0.87
CA GLU A 9 -1.87 -18.25 -0.33
C GLU A 9 -3.05 -17.27 -0.53
N GLN A 10 -3.52 -16.61 0.53
CA GLN A 10 -4.61 -15.64 0.42
C GLN A 10 -4.16 -14.21 0.08
N ILE A 11 -2.88 -13.90 0.25
CA ILE A 11 -2.31 -12.57 -0.06
C ILE A 11 -1.62 -12.58 -1.43
N LEU A 12 -1.09 -13.72 -1.84
CA LEU A 12 -0.43 -13.92 -3.13
C LEU A 12 -1.29 -13.53 -4.35
N PRO A 13 -2.62 -13.78 -4.41
CA PRO A 13 -3.41 -13.43 -5.59
C PRO A 13 -3.47 -11.92 -5.84
N VAL A 14 -3.56 -11.10 -4.80
CA VAL A 14 -3.64 -9.63 -4.96
C VAL A 14 -2.28 -9.06 -5.38
N LEU A 15 -1.20 -9.66 -4.93
CA LEU A 15 0.17 -9.22 -5.21
C LEU A 15 0.75 -9.88 -6.46
N SER A 16 0.36 -11.10 -6.80
CA SER A 16 0.74 -11.75 -8.06
C SER A 16 0.01 -11.13 -9.26
N MET A 17 -1.20 -10.58 -9.09
CA MET A 17 -1.85 -9.78 -10.14
C MET A 17 -1.02 -8.55 -10.55
N LEU A 18 -0.22 -7.97 -9.65
CA LEU A 18 0.69 -6.86 -9.97
C LEU A 18 1.85 -7.27 -10.90
N LEU A 19 2.14 -8.56 -11.02
CA LEU A 19 3.29 -9.07 -11.78
C LEU A 19 2.95 -9.58 -13.18
N PHE A 20 1.68 -9.80 -13.53
CA PHE A 20 1.30 -10.55 -14.76
C PHE A 20 0.62 -9.75 -15.86
N PHE A 21 0.41 -8.43 -15.75
CA PHE A 21 -0.23 -7.67 -16.82
C PHE A 21 0.76 -6.96 -17.73
N SER A 22 1.15 -7.67 -18.81
CA SER A 22 1.70 -7.09 -20.03
C SER A 22 0.60 -7.06 -21.08
N GLY A 23 0.06 -5.89 -21.41
CA GLY A 23 -0.96 -5.76 -22.45
C GLY A 23 -1.43 -4.32 -22.69
N ASN A 24 -1.13 -3.87 -23.84
CA ASN A 24 -1.32 -2.62 -24.57
C ASN A 24 -2.70 -1.93 -24.42
N ARG A 25 -2.78 -0.75 -23.81
CA ARG A 25 -3.70 0.36 -24.11
C ARG A 25 -3.11 1.73 -23.72
N LYS A 26 -3.42 2.77 -24.55
CA LYS A 26 -2.69 4.02 -24.77
C LYS A 26 -2.85 5.08 -23.67
N ASP A 27 -1.80 5.78 -23.51
CA ASP A 27 -1.43 7.17 -23.14
C ASP A 27 -2.09 7.87 -21.90
N ASP A 28 -3.39 7.81 -21.67
CA ASP A 28 -4.02 8.55 -20.55
C ASP A 28 -3.83 7.92 -19.17
N TYR A 29 -3.52 6.62 -19.11
CA TYR A 29 -3.30 5.91 -17.84
C TYR A 29 -1.84 5.88 -17.38
N MET A 30 -0.89 6.22 -18.26
CA MET A 30 0.54 6.23 -17.90
C MET A 30 0.90 7.37 -16.93
N GLU A 31 0.13 8.46 -16.90
CA GLU A 31 0.37 9.58 -15.98
C GLU A 31 -0.03 9.27 -14.53
N ALA A 32 -1.06 8.44 -14.32
CA ALA A 32 -1.55 8.12 -12.99
C ALA A 32 -0.68 7.09 -12.23
N THR A 33 0.07 6.25 -12.94
CA THR A 33 0.83 5.14 -12.32
C THR A 33 1.91 5.59 -11.34
N PRO A 34 2.77 6.58 -11.65
CA PRO A 34 3.78 7.04 -10.68
C PRO A 34 3.13 7.65 -9.44
N TYR A 35 2.07 8.42 -9.60
CA TYR A 35 1.31 8.99 -8.49
C TYR A 35 0.72 7.89 -7.59
N LEU A 36 0.11 6.86 -8.17
CA LEU A 36 -0.44 5.73 -7.42
C LEU A 36 0.65 4.94 -6.68
N ILE A 37 1.83 4.76 -7.27
CA ILE A 37 2.96 4.12 -6.58
C ILE A 37 3.42 4.97 -5.41
N GLY A 38 3.49 6.31 -5.57
CA GLY A 38 3.77 7.22 -4.47
C GLY A 38 2.76 7.07 -3.33
N GLN A 39 1.47 7.04 -3.64
CA GLN A 39 0.42 6.81 -2.65
C GLN A 39 0.54 5.43 -1.98
N LEU A 40 0.89 4.39 -2.73
CA LEU A 40 1.08 3.05 -2.17
C LEU A 40 2.23 3.00 -1.16
N LEU A 41 3.35 3.68 -1.47
CA LEU A 41 4.47 3.81 -0.55
C LEU A 41 4.06 4.58 0.72
N LYS A 42 3.28 5.64 0.58
CA LYS A 42 2.74 6.39 1.73
C LYS A 42 1.81 5.53 2.58
N ALA A 43 0.87 4.80 1.97
CA ALA A 43 -0.02 3.88 2.68
C ALA A 43 0.76 2.80 3.43
N SER A 44 1.87 2.33 2.86
CA SER A 44 2.77 1.37 3.48
C SER A 44 3.44 1.93 4.74
N ASP A 45 3.88 3.19 4.69
CA ASP A 45 4.47 3.87 5.85
C ASP A 45 3.44 4.06 6.98
N GLU A 46 2.23 4.50 6.66
CA GLU A 46 1.17 4.69 7.64
C GLU A 46 0.79 3.37 8.34
N LEU A 47 0.66 2.30 7.56
CA LEU A 47 0.34 0.98 8.11
C LEU A 47 1.49 0.42 8.96
N HIS A 48 2.74 0.59 8.52
CA HIS A 48 3.92 0.18 9.27
C HIS A 48 4.06 0.99 10.57
N ALA A 49 3.85 2.31 10.52
CA ALA A 49 3.88 3.17 11.70
C ALA A 49 2.80 2.77 12.71
N LEU A 50 1.58 2.48 12.25
CA LEU A 50 0.50 2.00 13.10
C LEU A 50 0.86 0.66 13.76
N TYR A 51 1.42 -0.28 13.00
CA TYR A 51 1.92 -1.55 13.55
C TYR A 51 2.95 -1.31 14.66
N CYS A 52 3.92 -0.44 14.42
CA CYS A 52 4.95 -0.13 15.42
C CYS A 52 4.35 0.53 16.67
N LYS A 53 3.34 1.39 16.49
CA LYS A 53 2.62 2.02 17.59
C LYS A 53 1.90 0.98 18.46
N VAL A 54 1.21 0.03 17.84
CA VAL A 54 0.35 -0.93 18.54
C VAL A 54 1.14 -2.12 19.09
N VAL A 55 2.05 -2.69 18.29
CA VAL A 55 2.73 -3.95 18.61
C VAL A 55 4.08 -3.72 19.27
N ARG A 56 4.76 -2.63 18.93
CA ARG A 56 6.12 -2.31 19.40
C ARG A 56 6.17 -1.16 20.40
N ASN A 57 5.07 -0.81 21.05
CA ASN A 57 5.00 0.25 22.07
C ASN A 57 5.64 1.56 21.59
N ASN A 58 5.26 2.04 20.39
CA ASN A 58 5.79 3.26 19.76
C ASN A 58 7.29 3.21 19.34
N GLN A 59 7.91 2.05 19.30
CA GLN A 59 9.27 1.92 18.76
C GLN A 59 9.24 1.99 17.23
N ILE A 60 9.13 3.22 16.71
CA ILE A 60 9.12 3.48 15.26
C ILE A 60 10.57 3.47 14.76
N PRO A 61 10.92 2.66 13.74
CA PRO A 61 12.24 2.65 13.16
C PRO A 61 12.52 3.99 12.44
N PRO A 62 13.80 4.38 12.27
CA PRO A 62 14.18 5.63 11.60
C PRO A 62 13.71 5.70 10.14
N GLN A 63 13.51 4.54 9.50
CA GLN A 63 12.92 4.43 8.18
C GLN A 63 11.77 3.42 8.16
N LEU A 64 10.64 3.85 7.64
CA LEU A 64 9.49 3.01 7.37
C LEU A 64 9.65 2.30 6.00
N VAL A 65 8.80 1.32 5.70
CA VAL A 65 8.95 0.49 4.49
C VAL A 65 8.83 1.32 3.21
N GLY A 66 7.85 2.22 3.13
CA GLY A 66 7.61 3.05 1.95
C GLY A 66 8.74 4.05 1.73
N SER A 67 9.13 4.80 2.77
CA SER A 67 10.24 5.77 2.71
C SER A 67 11.58 5.10 2.38
N ALA A 68 11.82 3.90 2.89
CA ALA A 68 13.02 3.11 2.57
C ALA A 68 13.08 2.68 1.10
N LEU A 69 11.93 2.52 0.45
CA LEU A 69 11.83 2.11 -0.95
C LEU A 69 11.64 3.27 -1.92
N PHE A 70 11.44 4.49 -1.43
CA PHE A 70 11.08 5.64 -2.26
C PHE A 70 12.12 5.95 -3.35
N VAL A 71 13.40 6.00 -2.98
CA VAL A 71 14.49 6.24 -3.95
C VAL A 71 14.55 5.12 -4.99
N ALA A 72 14.46 3.86 -4.55
CA ALA A 72 14.42 2.72 -5.46
C ALA A 72 13.20 2.76 -6.40
N ALA A 73 12.05 3.25 -5.93
CA ALA A 73 10.84 3.42 -6.75
C ALA A 73 11.04 4.46 -7.85
N SER A 74 11.85 5.49 -7.61
CA SER A 74 12.16 6.50 -8.62
C SER A 74 13.08 6.00 -9.72
N GLU A 75 13.90 4.98 -9.45
CA GLU A 75 14.88 4.44 -10.39
C GLU A 75 14.41 3.13 -11.06
N THR A 76 13.84 2.22 -10.29
CA THR A 76 13.45 0.86 -10.73
C THR A 76 12.06 0.48 -10.20
N PRO A 77 10.99 1.11 -10.70
CA PRO A 77 9.64 0.98 -10.13
C PRO A 77 9.11 -0.46 -10.07
N GLY A 78 9.29 -1.24 -11.12
CA GLY A 78 8.82 -2.64 -11.16
C GLY A 78 9.49 -3.52 -10.10
N ARG A 79 10.80 -3.40 -9.93
CA ARG A 79 11.54 -4.12 -8.87
C ARG A 79 11.11 -3.67 -7.48
N THR A 80 10.84 -2.38 -7.32
CA THR A 80 10.40 -1.82 -6.05
C THR A 80 9.04 -2.35 -5.63
N LEU A 81 8.08 -2.49 -6.55
CA LEU A 81 6.78 -3.08 -6.25
C LEU A 81 6.91 -4.52 -5.74
N SER A 82 7.77 -5.33 -6.36
CA SER A 82 8.05 -6.69 -5.88
C SER A 82 8.66 -6.70 -4.47
N GLN A 83 9.59 -5.79 -4.18
CA GLN A 83 10.16 -5.67 -2.84
C GLN A 83 9.15 -5.16 -1.81
N LEU A 84 8.29 -4.21 -2.21
CA LEU A 84 7.25 -3.68 -1.36
C LEU A 84 6.28 -4.78 -0.94
N SER A 85 5.86 -5.63 -1.89
CA SER A 85 4.95 -6.74 -1.61
C SER A 85 5.48 -7.68 -0.53
N VAL A 86 6.75 -8.07 -0.65
CA VAL A 86 7.41 -8.96 0.32
C VAL A 86 7.53 -8.28 1.69
N ARG A 87 7.95 -7.02 1.72
CA ARG A 87 8.14 -6.28 2.98
C ARG A 87 6.84 -5.95 3.69
N MET A 88 5.75 -5.73 2.94
CA MET A 88 4.44 -5.38 3.50
C MET A 88 3.63 -6.59 3.97
N ALA A 89 3.93 -7.79 3.50
CA ALA A 89 3.18 -9.00 3.83
C ALA A 89 2.89 -9.18 5.34
N PRO A 90 3.86 -9.03 6.27
CA PRO A 90 3.59 -9.20 7.70
C PRO A 90 2.65 -8.13 8.25
N TYR A 91 2.74 -6.88 7.79
CA TYR A 91 1.90 -5.77 8.26
C TYR A 91 0.47 -5.88 7.74
N LEU A 92 0.29 -6.29 6.48
CA LEU A 92 -1.02 -6.57 5.90
C LEU A 92 -1.72 -7.73 6.60
N SER A 93 -0.97 -8.80 6.90
CA SER A 93 -1.50 -9.95 7.66
C SER A 93 -1.92 -9.52 9.07
N TRP A 94 -1.09 -8.75 9.76
CA TRP A 94 -1.43 -8.19 11.07
C TRP A 94 -2.70 -7.31 11.00
N ALA A 95 -2.78 -6.40 10.05
CA ALA A 95 -3.93 -5.49 9.92
C ALA A 95 -5.23 -6.25 9.66
N LYS A 96 -5.20 -7.31 8.84
CA LYS A 96 -6.37 -8.18 8.61
C LYS A 96 -6.88 -8.83 9.89
N GLN A 97 -5.98 -9.29 10.75
CA GLN A 97 -6.34 -9.91 12.03
C GLN A 97 -6.76 -8.86 13.07
N TYR A 98 -6.07 -7.72 13.09
CA TYR A 98 -6.28 -6.69 14.10
C TYR A 98 -7.57 -5.91 13.89
N ARG A 99 -8.01 -5.68 12.66
CA ARG A 99 -9.25 -4.94 12.34
C ARG A 99 -10.52 -5.56 12.94
N THR A 100 -10.46 -6.83 13.34
CA THR A 100 -11.60 -7.54 13.96
C THR A 100 -11.66 -7.36 15.47
N LYS A 101 -10.67 -6.74 16.09
CA LYS A 101 -10.64 -6.44 17.51
C LYS A 101 -11.38 -5.13 17.81
N ASN A 102 -12.09 -5.10 18.93
CA ASN A 102 -12.80 -3.90 19.40
C ASN A 102 -11.84 -2.97 20.17
N GLU A 103 -10.79 -2.50 19.52
CA GLU A 103 -9.81 -1.56 20.08
C GLU A 103 -9.82 -0.27 19.26
N ASP A 104 -9.54 0.88 19.87
CA ASP A 104 -9.58 2.19 19.21
C ASP A 104 -8.76 2.27 17.90
N SER A 105 -7.63 1.58 17.86
CA SER A 105 -6.76 1.57 16.69
C SER A 105 -7.18 0.55 15.61
N SER A 106 -8.15 -0.33 15.88
CA SER A 106 -8.55 -1.39 14.94
C SER A 106 -9.24 -0.82 13.69
N GLY A 107 -10.03 0.25 13.88
CA GLY A 107 -10.65 1.00 12.80
C GLY A 107 -9.61 1.61 11.84
N LEU A 108 -8.53 2.18 12.38
CA LEU A 108 -7.43 2.72 11.58
C LEU A 108 -6.69 1.62 10.80
N ALA A 109 -6.45 0.46 11.42
CA ALA A 109 -5.81 -0.66 10.73
C ALA A 109 -6.66 -1.15 9.55
N GLY A 110 -7.96 -1.28 9.73
CA GLY A 110 -8.91 -1.65 8.68
C GLY A 110 -8.96 -0.60 7.57
N TRP A 111 -8.92 0.69 7.92
CA TRP A 111 -8.93 1.77 6.96
C TRP A 111 -7.65 1.83 6.11
N TYR A 112 -6.45 1.78 6.72
CA TYR A 112 -5.20 1.75 5.99
C TYR A 112 -5.07 0.51 5.11
N LEU A 113 -5.54 -0.65 5.58
CA LEU A 113 -5.61 -1.86 4.78
C LEU A 113 -6.49 -1.65 3.55
N LYS A 114 -7.68 -1.07 3.71
CA LYS A 114 -8.60 -0.75 2.61
C LYS A 114 -7.97 0.23 1.61
N VAL A 115 -7.32 1.28 2.09
CA VAL A 115 -6.60 2.26 1.24
C VAL A 115 -5.52 1.56 0.44
N PHE A 116 -4.69 0.73 1.09
CA PHE A 116 -3.63 -0.03 0.42
C PHE A 116 -4.21 -0.94 -0.67
N GLU A 117 -5.25 -1.72 -0.36
CA GLU A 117 -5.90 -2.62 -1.30
C GLU A 117 -6.54 -1.86 -2.48
N GLN A 118 -7.17 -0.73 -2.24
CA GLN A 118 -7.75 0.11 -3.32
C GLN A 118 -6.70 0.63 -4.28
N ILE A 119 -5.55 1.11 -3.77
CA ILE A 119 -4.46 1.61 -4.60
C ILE A 119 -3.82 0.44 -5.36
N ALA A 120 -3.58 -0.69 -4.70
CA ALA A 120 -3.03 -1.89 -5.33
C ALA A 120 -3.93 -2.39 -6.47
N ASN A 121 -5.26 -2.41 -6.28
CA ASN A 121 -6.21 -2.78 -7.32
C ASN A 121 -6.19 -1.79 -8.51
N LYS A 122 -6.09 -0.49 -8.25
CA LYS A 122 -5.93 0.50 -9.33
C LYS A 122 -4.64 0.28 -10.11
N LEU A 123 -3.54 -0.03 -9.43
CA LEU A 123 -2.26 -0.36 -10.08
C LEU A 123 -2.32 -1.66 -10.87
N ALA A 124 -3.07 -2.66 -10.39
CA ALA A 124 -3.25 -3.94 -11.11
C ALA A 124 -4.03 -3.76 -12.43
N THR A 125 -4.89 -2.75 -12.52
CA THR A 125 -5.61 -2.39 -13.75
C THR A 125 -4.85 -1.40 -14.62
N ALA A 126 -3.84 -0.73 -14.08
CA ALA A 126 -2.96 0.16 -14.82
C ALA A 126 -1.90 -0.65 -15.59
N TYR A 127 -1.52 -0.12 -16.77
CA TYR A 127 -0.59 -0.81 -17.68
C TYR A 127 0.84 -0.89 -17.15
N ALA A 128 1.64 -1.69 -17.88
CA ALA A 128 3.02 -2.03 -17.56
C ALA A 128 3.81 -0.87 -16.91
N VAL A 129 4.33 -1.12 -15.73
CA VAL A 129 5.25 -0.21 -15.05
C VAL A 129 6.52 -0.13 -15.90
N PRO A 130 6.94 1.06 -16.37
CA PRO A 130 8.12 1.20 -17.21
C PRO A 130 9.39 0.85 -16.42
N MET A 131 10.46 0.51 -17.13
CA MET A 131 11.74 0.22 -16.46
C MET A 131 12.35 1.45 -15.80
N ARG A 132 12.07 2.64 -16.32
CA ARG A 132 12.54 3.92 -15.79
C ARG A 132 11.47 4.99 -15.94
N TRP A 133 11.47 5.95 -15.02
CA TRP A 133 10.61 7.12 -15.07
C TRP A 133 11.27 8.30 -15.79
N SER A 134 10.47 9.11 -16.48
CA SER A 134 10.85 10.48 -16.85
C SER A 134 10.87 11.37 -15.59
N ASP A 135 11.48 12.56 -15.69
CA ASP A 135 11.52 13.49 -14.56
C ASP A 135 10.12 13.97 -14.14
N ALA A 136 9.21 14.15 -15.11
CA ALA A 136 7.80 14.46 -14.83
C ALA A 136 7.11 13.33 -14.03
N GLN A 137 7.37 12.08 -14.38
CA GLN A 137 6.84 10.92 -13.68
C GLN A 137 7.44 10.76 -12.27
N LYS A 138 8.73 11.08 -12.10
CA LYS A 138 9.36 11.14 -10.76
C LYS A 138 8.72 12.22 -9.89
N ALA A 139 8.40 13.38 -10.46
CA ALA A 139 7.67 14.43 -9.76
C ALA A 139 6.27 13.95 -9.33
N GLN A 140 5.54 13.25 -10.19
CA GLN A 140 4.25 12.67 -9.83
C GLN A 140 4.34 11.60 -8.74
N LEU A 141 5.37 10.75 -8.76
CA LEU A 141 5.66 9.79 -7.69
C LEU A 141 5.82 10.53 -6.34
N PHE A 142 6.58 11.62 -6.33
CA PHE A 142 6.78 12.43 -5.14
C PHE A 142 5.48 13.09 -4.65
N ILE A 143 4.70 13.68 -5.56
CA ILE A 143 3.39 14.27 -5.23
C ILE A 143 2.47 13.20 -4.65
N GLY A 144 2.42 12.00 -5.24
CA GLY A 144 1.63 10.89 -4.73
C GLY A 144 2.03 10.46 -3.32
N TYR A 145 3.33 10.44 -3.03
CA TYR A 145 3.84 10.11 -1.70
C TYR A 145 3.50 11.18 -0.65
N LEU A 146 3.46 12.46 -1.03
CA LEU A 146 3.09 13.56 -0.14
C LEU A 146 1.56 13.74 -0.01
N ALA A 147 0.78 13.14 -0.91
CA ALA A 147 -0.67 13.29 -0.90
C ALA A 147 -1.28 12.78 0.41
N SER A 148 -2.21 13.54 0.94
CA SER A 148 -3.02 13.10 2.08
C SER A 148 -4.08 12.11 1.63
N PHE A 149 -4.32 11.07 2.41
CA PHE A 149 -5.50 10.22 2.22
C PHE A 149 -6.75 10.96 2.73
N PRO A 150 -7.91 10.77 2.10
CA PRO A 150 -9.15 11.31 2.62
C PRO A 150 -9.33 10.80 4.06
N LYS A 151 -9.66 11.70 4.97
CA LYS A 151 -9.96 11.32 6.36
C LYS A 151 -11.14 10.34 6.35
N GLN A 152 -11.07 9.35 7.22
CA GLN A 152 -12.23 8.50 7.49
C GLN A 152 -13.34 9.43 8.01
N GLU A 153 -14.39 9.65 7.22
CA GLU A 153 -15.60 10.27 7.73
C GLU A 153 -16.12 9.35 8.84
N LYS A 154 -16.22 9.89 10.05
CA LYS A 154 -16.97 9.22 11.10
C LYS A 154 -18.37 9.06 10.53
N GLN A 155 -18.78 7.83 10.27
CA GLN A 155 -20.19 7.54 10.08
C GLN A 155 -20.84 7.92 11.41
N ASP A 156 -21.39 9.14 11.45
CA ASP A 156 -22.29 9.53 12.53
C ASP A 156 -23.41 8.49 12.55
N GLU A 157 -23.51 7.80 13.66
CA GLU A 157 -24.65 6.97 14.05
C GLU A 157 -25.87 7.88 14.20
N SER A 158 -26.39 8.38 13.09
CA SER A 158 -27.69 9.06 13.03
C SER A 158 -28.68 8.19 12.29
N ASN A 159 -29.00 7.03 12.87
CA ASN A 159 -30.24 6.30 12.59
C ASN A 159 -30.59 5.46 13.82
N ALA A 160 -30.95 6.16 14.90
CA ALA A 160 -31.73 5.61 15.98
C ALA A 160 -32.94 6.53 16.18
N GLU A 161 -33.95 6.35 15.38
CA GLU A 161 -35.35 6.65 15.72
C GLU A 161 -36.23 5.51 15.20
#